data_bc803e560f7add4fecc9e446e4e43dd8
#
_entry.id   bc803e560f7add4fecc9e446e4e43dd8
#
_cell.length_a   1.000
_cell.length_b   1.000
_cell.length_c   1.000
_cell.angle_alpha   90.00
_cell.angle_beta   90.00
_cell.angle_gamma   90.00
#
_symmetry.space_group_name_H-M   'P 1'
#
loop_
_entity.id
_entity.type
_entity.pdbx_description
1 polymer ?
#
loop_
_entity_poly.entity_id
_entity_poly.type
_entity_poly.pdbx_seq_one_letter_code
_entity_poly.pdbx_strand_id
1 'polypeptide(L)'
;GGKLVIDFLNVFTTLQNLVEDEHKVFGDIQFDITKSYANGMISKKIEVKHNNQNFTYYEHVRALQLHHFNQYCALAGLKIVATFGDYDLQPYNKLQSERLIIIAEK
;
A
#
# COMPACT_ATOMS: atom_id res chain seq x y z
N GLY A 1 25.62 0.43 13.67
CA GLY A 1 24.28 0.73 13.49
C GLY A 1 23.41 -0.31 12.85
N GLY A 2 22.15 -0.29 13.25
CA GLY A 2 21.14 -1.16 12.69
C GLY A 2 20.58 -0.64 11.38
N LYS A 3 19.93 -1.53 10.63
CA LYS A 3 19.21 -1.19 9.39
C LYS A 3 17.75 -1.46 9.54
N LEU A 4 16.92 -0.61 8.92
CA LEU A 4 15.49 -0.75 8.86
C LEU A 4 15.08 -0.92 7.40
N VAL A 5 14.24 -1.91 7.14
CA VAL A 5 13.65 -2.11 5.82
C VAL A 5 12.15 -1.83 5.91
N ILE A 6 11.66 -0.94 5.07
CA ILE A 6 10.23 -0.62 4.95
C ILE A 6 9.79 -1.07 3.57
N ASP A 7 8.76 -1.91 3.51
CA ASP A 7 8.13 -2.34 2.27
C ASP A 7 6.71 -1.77 2.25
N PHE A 8 6.49 -0.81 1.37
CA PHE A 8 5.22 -0.10 1.27
C PHE A 8 4.74 -0.07 -0.18
N LEU A 9 3.46 0.22 -0.38
CA LEU A 9 2.91 0.41 -1.71
C LEU A 9 3.45 1.71 -2.33
N ASN A 10 3.50 1.77 -3.66
CA ASN A 10 3.73 3.03 -4.35
C ASN A 10 2.39 3.72 -4.58
N VAL A 11 2.14 4.82 -3.89
CA VAL A 11 0.87 5.54 -3.92
C VAL A 11 0.49 5.95 -5.35
N PHE A 12 1.43 6.43 -6.14
CA PHE A 12 1.15 6.94 -7.50
C PHE A 12 0.61 5.85 -8.42
N THR A 13 1.26 4.68 -8.47
CA THR A 13 0.80 3.57 -9.29
C THR A 13 -0.46 2.91 -8.72
N THR A 14 -0.57 2.85 -7.40
CA THR A 14 -1.78 2.33 -6.74
C THR A 14 -3.00 3.17 -7.12
N LEU A 15 -2.89 4.52 -7.11
CA LEU A 15 -4.00 5.39 -7.47
C LEU A 15 -4.32 5.35 -8.96
N GLN A 16 -3.30 5.22 -9.84
CA GLN A 16 -3.52 5.07 -11.27
C GLN A 16 -4.30 3.81 -11.62
N ASN A 17 -4.06 2.73 -10.88
CA ASN A 17 -4.65 1.42 -11.13
C ASN A 17 -5.79 1.10 -10.17
N LEU A 18 -6.32 2.12 -9.48
CA LEU A 18 -7.38 1.93 -8.51
C LEU A 18 -8.67 1.51 -9.21
N VAL A 19 -9.15 0.31 -8.88
CA VAL A 19 -10.43 -0.18 -9.33
C VAL A 19 -11.44 0.08 -8.21
N GLU A 20 -12.40 0.98 -8.45
CA GLU A 20 -13.33 1.40 -7.41
C GLU A 20 -14.23 0.27 -6.94
N ASP A 21 -14.72 -0.54 -7.87
CA ASP A 21 -15.61 -1.66 -7.56
C ASP A 21 -15.10 -2.93 -8.21
N GLU A 22 -14.94 -3.98 -7.41
CA GLU A 22 -14.58 -5.30 -7.89
C GLU A 22 -15.53 -6.35 -7.32
N HIS A 23 -15.92 -7.31 -8.15
CA HIS A 23 -16.67 -8.48 -7.72
C HIS A 23 -15.86 -9.74 -8.04
N LYS A 24 -15.62 -10.58 -7.04
CA LYS A 24 -14.87 -11.82 -7.20
C LYS A 24 -15.66 -12.98 -6.62
N VAL A 25 -15.56 -14.14 -7.24
CA VAL A 25 -16.22 -15.37 -6.78
C VAL A 25 -15.17 -16.49 -6.69
N PHE A 26 -15.08 -17.11 -5.52
CA PHE A 26 -14.24 -18.30 -5.29
C PHE A 26 -15.14 -19.41 -4.76
N GLY A 27 -15.51 -20.37 -5.62
CA GLY A 27 -16.47 -21.40 -5.25
C GLY A 27 -17.84 -20.78 -4.94
N ASP A 28 -18.33 -20.96 -3.73
CA ASP A 28 -19.59 -20.41 -3.23
C ASP A 28 -19.39 -19.14 -2.38
N ILE A 29 -18.18 -18.60 -2.35
CA ILE A 29 -17.87 -17.37 -1.62
C ILE A 29 -17.82 -16.19 -2.61
N GLN A 30 -18.56 -15.12 -2.31
CA GLN A 30 -18.60 -13.92 -3.11
C GLN A 30 -17.94 -12.75 -2.36
N PHE A 31 -17.12 -11.99 -3.06
CA PHE A 31 -16.46 -10.80 -2.54
C PHE A 31 -16.85 -9.58 -3.36
N ASP A 32 -17.38 -8.56 -2.70
CA ASP A 32 -17.61 -7.24 -3.28
C ASP A 32 -16.65 -6.27 -2.62
N ILE A 33 -15.75 -5.69 -3.40
CA ILE A 33 -14.69 -4.84 -2.90
C ILE A 33 -14.90 -3.44 -3.47
N THR A 34 -15.01 -2.45 -2.57
CA THR A 34 -15.14 -1.04 -2.92
C THR A 34 -13.91 -0.30 -2.40
N LYS A 35 -13.21 0.42 -3.29
CA LYS A 35 -12.02 1.19 -2.95
C LYS A 35 -12.26 2.66 -3.20
N SER A 36 -11.69 3.50 -2.36
CA SER A 36 -11.79 4.95 -2.49
C SER A 36 -10.52 5.64 -1.99
N TYR A 37 -10.31 6.87 -2.46
CA TYR A 37 -9.22 7.71 -2.00
C TYR A 37 -9.79 9.07 -1.64
N ALA A 38 -9.53 9.51 -0.42
CA ALA A 38 -9.96 10.82 0.06
C ALA A 38 -9.08 11.24 1.23
N ASN A 39 -8.74 12.53 1.27
CA ASN A 39 -8.01 13.13 2.39
C ASN A 39 -6.70 12.40 2.73
N GLY A 40 -5.97 11.96 1.71
CA GLY A 40 -4.71 11.25 1.90
C GLY A 40 -4.86 9.83 2.42
N MET A 41 -6.05 9.24 2.34
CA MET A 41 -6.34 7.91 2.83
C MET A 41 -6.91 7.03 1.71
N ILE A 42 -6.32 5.87 1.52
CA ILE A 42 -6.85 4.82 0.64
C ILE A 42 -7.69 3.91 1.51
N SER A 43 -8.97 3.80 1.19
CA SER A 43 -9.93 3.02 1.95
C SER A 43 -10.48 1.87 1.12
N LYS A 44 -10.68 0.73 1.76
CA LYS A 44 -11.18 -0.48 1.12
C LYS A 44 -12.27 -1.09 1.98
N LYS A 45 -13.43 -1.32 1.39
CA LYS A 45 -14.53 -2.03 2.01
C LYS A 45 -14.68 -3.37 1.32
N ILE A 46 -14.65 -4.44 2.09
CA ILE A 46 -14.78 -5.81 1.58
C ILE A 46 -16.05 -6.41 2.16
N GLU A 47 -17.00 -6.74 1.32
CA GLU A 47 -18.21 -7.47 1.69
C GLU A 47 -18.06 -8.92 1.23
N VAL A 48 -18.21 -9.86 2.17
CA VAL A 48 -18.08 -11.30 1.91
C VAL A 48 -19.43 -11.96 2.15
N LYS A 49 -19.90 -12.72 1.16
CA LYS A 49 -21.15 -13.47 1.26
C LYS A 49 -20.85 -14.97 1.13
N HIS A 50 -21.27 -15.73 2.15
CA HIS A 50 -21.06 -17.17 2.19
C HIS A 50 -22.14 -17.83 3.04
N ASN A 51 -22.82 -18.83 2.49
CA ASN A 51 -23.85 -19.62 3.19
C ASN A 51 -24.93 -18.76 3.88
N ASN A 52 -25.45 -17.74 3.17
CA ASN A 52 -26.46 -16.78 3.67
C ASN A 52 -25.96 -15.93 4.83
N GLN A 53 -24.63 -15.90 5.05
CA GLN A 53 -24.01 -15.02 6.01
C GLN A 53 -23.25 -13.90 5.29
N ASN A 54 -23.29 -12.71 5.87
CA ASN A 54 -22.60 -11.54 5.30
C ASN A 54 -21.61 -11.01 6.33
N PHE A 55 -20.38 -10.76 5.86
CA PHE A 55 -19.32 -10.17 6.66
C PHE A 55 -18.82 -8.91 5.97
N THR A 56 -18.48 -7.89 6.74
CA THR A 56 -17.96 -6.65 6.21
C THR A 56 -16.64 -6.31 6.91
N TYR A 57 -15.61 -6.03 6.11
CA TYR A 57 -14.29 -5.65 6.60
C TYR A 57 -13.89 -4.31 5.99
N TYR A 58 -13.17 -3.51 6.77
CA TYR A 58 -12.64 -2.23 6.31
C TYR A 58 -11.13 -2.19 6.49
N GLU A 59 -10.43 -1.66 5.49
CA GLU A 59 -9.00 -1.38 5.55
C GLU A 59 -8.78 0.08 5.20
N HIS A 60 -7.91 0.75 5.95
CA HIS A 60 -7.56 2.13 5.70
C HIS A 60 -6.04 2.26 5.72
N VAL A 61 -5.47 2.80 4.65
CA VAL A 61 -4.03 2.98 4.52
C VAL A 61 -3.75 4.44 4.16
N ARG A 62 -2.88 5.09 4.93
CA ARG A 62 -2.43 6.43 4.58
C ARG A 62 -1.62 6.40 3.30
N ALA A 63 -1.88 7.34 2.41
CA ALA A 63 -1.18 7.45 1.13
C ALA A 63 0.19 8.12 1.34
N LEU A 64 1.10 7.42 2.02
CA LEU A 64 2.42 7.93 2.33
C LEU A 64 3.33 7.86 1.11
N GLN A 65 4.10 8.93 0.90
CA GLN A 65 5.07 9.05 -0.15
C GLN A 65 6.49 9.03 0.42
N LEU A 66 7.49 8.94 -0.43
CA LEU A 66 8.89 8.90 0.00
C LEU A 66 9.27 10.08 0.90
N HIS A 67 8.79 11.30 0.61
CA HIS A 67 9.12 12.45 1.44
C HIS A 67 8.58 12.34 2.86
N HIS A 68 7.45 11.66 3.07
CA HIS A 68 6.93 11.40 4.41
C HIS A 68 7.88 10.47 5.18
N PHE A 69 8.36 9.41 4.53
CA PHE A 69 9.30 8.47 5.15
C PHE A 69 10.64 9.15 5.46
N ASN A 70 11.11 10.05 4.58
CA ASN A 70 12.29 10.85 4.86
C ASN A 70 12.14 11.66 6.15
N GLN A 71 10.97 12.28 6.34
CA GLN A 71 10.69 13.05 7.56
C GLN A 71 10.65 12.15 8.79
N TYR A 72 9.97 11.02 8.72
CA TYR A 72 9.86 10.08 9.84
C TYR A 72 11.23 9.51 10.21
N CYS A 73 12.03 9.13 9.22
CA CYS A 73 13.37 8.61 9.46
C CYS A 73 14.27 9.67 10.09
N ALA A 74 14.22 10.91 9.62
CA ALA A 74 14.99 12.00 10.19
C ALA A 74 14.63 12.23 11.66
N LEU A 75 13.34 12.21 12.00
CA LEU A 75 12.89 12.36 13.39
C LEU A 75 13.34 11.20 14.27
N ALA A 76 13.51 10.01 13.72
CA ALA A 76 13.97 8.83 14.44
C ALA A 76 15.49 8.69 14.48
N GLY A 77 16.22 9.62 13.89
CA GLY A 77 17.68 9.54 13.79
C GLY A 77 18.18 8.56 12.75
N LEU A 78 17.35 8.25 11.75
CA LEU A 78 17.69 7.33 10.67
C LEU A 78 17.88 8.09 9.36
N LYS A 79 18.73 7.52 8.49
CA LYS A 79 18.97 8.07 7.16
C LYS A 79 18.60 7.03 6.11
N ILE A 80 17.82 7.43 5.11
CA ILE A 80 17.50 6.58 3.97
C ILE A 80 18.73 6.46 3.08
N VAL A 81 19.21 5.23 2.85
CA VAL A 81 20.41 4.97 2.08
C VAL A 81 20.13 4.30 0.74
N ALA A 82 18.96 3.70 0.56
CA ALA A 82 18.57 3.09 -0.71
C ALA A 82 17.06 3.00 -0.84
N THR A 83 16.56 3.07 -2.09
CA THR A 83 15.16 2.85 -2.42
C THR A 83 15.06 1.93 -3.62
N PHE A 84 14.06 1.03 -3.60
CA PHE A 84 13.80 0.09 -4.68
C PHE A 84 12.32 0.09 -5.00
N GLY A 85 11.97 -0.27 -6.23
CA GLY A 85 10.61 -0.22 -6.73
C GLY A 85 9.89 -1.57 -6.79
N ASP A 86 10.60 -2.67 -6.62
CA ASP A 86 10.05 -4.02 -6.65
C ASP A 86 10.96 -5.00 -5.90
N TYR A 87 10.54 -6.27 -5.84
CA TYR A 87 11.30 -7.30 -5.13
C TYR A 87 12.53 -7.79 -5.90
N ASP A 88 12.71 -7.36 -7.14
CA ASP A 88 13.91 -7.59 -7.93
C ASP A 88 14.96 -6.49 -7.70
N LEU A 89 14.70 -5.58 -6.78
CA LEU A 89 15.56 -4.49 -6.37
C LEU A 89 15.90 -3.54 -7.52
N GLN A 90 14.93 -3.32 -8.43
CA GLN A 90 15.05 -2.28 -9.44
C GLN A 90 14.97 -0.90 -8.78
N PRO A 91 15.63 0.14 -9.32
CA PRO A 91 15.55 1.48 -8.74
C PRO A 91 14.11 1.96 -8.65
N TYR A 92 13.79 2.67 -7.57
CA TYR A 92 12.46 3.23 -7.39
C TYR A 92 12.18 4.33 -8.43
N ASN A 93 11.06 4.20 -9.14
CA ASN A 93 10.53 5.19 -10.05
C ASN A 93 9.07 5.45 -9.65
N LYS A 94 8.76 6.65 -9.18
CA LYS A 94 7.43 6.96 -8.62
C LYS A 94 6.29 6.79 -9.61
N LEU A 95 6.56 6.88 -10.92
CA LEU A 95 5.51 6.78 -11.94
C LEU A 95 5.29 5.34 -12.43
N GLN A 96 6.22 4.43 -12.19
CA GLN A 96 6.19 3.09 -12.76
C GLN A 96 6.34 1.96 -11.76
N SER A 97 7.01 2.20 -10.62
CA SER A 97 7.29 1.14 -9.65
C SER A 97 6.00 0.66 -8.96
N GLU A 98 5.90 -0.63 -8.76
CA GLU A 98 4.76 -1.23 -8.04
C GLU A 98 4.83 -0.93 -6.55
N ARG A 99 6.03 -0.87 -6.01
CA ARG A 99 6.27 -0.71 -4.57
C ARG A 99 7.23 0.42 -4.28
N LEU A 100 7.29 0.78 -3.01
CA LEU A 100 8.32 1.65 -2.45
C LEU A 100 9.00 0.88 -1.33
N ILE A 101 10.21 0.39 -1.60
CA ILE A 101 11.00 -0.34 -0.62
C ILE A 101 12.14 0.58 -0.19
N ILE A 102 12.27 0.79 1.11
CA ILE A 102 13.19 1.75 1.68
C ILE A 102 14.15 1.02 2.60
N ILE A 103 15.44 1.30 2.45
CA ILE A 103 16.46 0.87 3.41
C ILE A 103 16.97 2.12 4.11
N ALA A 104 16.88 2.13 5.43
CA ALA A 104 17.37 3.21 6.26
C ALA A 104 18.38 2.66 7.28
N GLU A 105 19.30 3.49 7.69
CA GLU A 105 20.29 3.12 8.71
C GLU A 105 20.54 4.27 9.69
N LYS A 106 21.02 3.90 10.84
CA LYS A 106 21.33 4.83 11.91
C LYS A 106 22.68 5.50 11.73
#